data_1efe605e4305ab30d1aece9b61887bbd
#
_entry.id   1efe605e4305ab30d1aece9b61887bbd
#
_cell.length_a   1.000
_cell.length_b   1.000
_cell.length_c   1.000
_cell.angle_alpha   90.00
_cell.angle_beta   90.00
_cell.angle_gamma   90.00
#
_symmetry.space_group_name_H-M   'P 1'
#
loop_
_entity.id
_entity.type
_entity.pdbx_description
1 polymer ?
#
loop_
_entity_poly.entity_id
_entity_poly.type
_entity_poly.pdbx_seq_one_letter_code
_entity_poly.pdbx_strand_id
1 'polypeptide(L)'
;YLNYLYNIGSGGAIVKGTENEINQAEFDRLISCYMLASDPAHPYPYWQANALQSISEHLRKGEVSEFLIRNNLPAFQYLNIEQMPNNLLAGNFAQRALNIFSSYGDVYQTAGANRTLAECFWDIHDYSSALDCLNHALNDNKAIEQAPDLVASIRERLCLVYSAIDDKQQSDYNRNIYLDLQDRSRQDRQLEARAAALDENAQQLNVMIAAVVAMIVLVVVLLYVFDHMKRKKMKNQSMDELLAPLREWSESNTKKINELKDKQEEVQDELNVTRLHIEENKKRNLEQRAKISLVNSITPFIDRMIHEV
;
A
#
# COMPACT_ATOMS: atom_id res chain seq x y z
N TYR A 1 17.79 -4.52 11.67
CA TYR A 1 17.27 -5.62 12.49
C TYR A 1 15.96 -5.22 13.18
N LEU A 2 15.85 -4.01 13.77
CA LEU A 2 14.61 -3.52 14.40
C LEU A 2 13.42 -3.52 13.42
N ASN A 3 13.62 -3.04 12.18
CA ASN A 3 12.61 -3.09 11.12
C ASN A 3 12.11 -4.53 10.85
N TYR A 4 13.01 -5.50 10.82
CA TYR A 4 12.66 -6.91 10.65
C TYR A 4 11.79 -7.43 11.81
N LEU A 5 12.19 -7.15 13.05
CA LEU A 5 11.41 -7.57 14.24
C LEU A 5 10.02 -6.93 14.24
N TYR A 6 9.95 -5.64 13.95
CA TYR A 6 8.70 -4.90 13.88
C TYR A 6 7.77 -5.45 12.79
N ASN A 7 8.27 -5.62 11.56
CA ASN A 7 7.43 -6.08 10.45
C ASN A 7 6.87 -7.50 10.66
N ILE A 8 7.60 -8.38 11.36
CA ILE A 8 7.07 -9.69 11.73
C ILE A 8 6.05 -9.54 12.86
N GLY A 9 6.34 -8.71 13.87
CA GLY A 9 5.50 -8.54 15.05
C GLY A 9 4.24 -7.73 14.82
N SER A 10 4.20 -6.83 13.82
CA SER A 10 3.05 -5.97 13.53
C SER A 10 1.87 -6.71 12.86
N GLY A 11 2.02 -7.98 12.55
CA GLY A 11 0.96 -8.86 12.07
C GLY A 11 1.06 -9.22 10.58
N GLY A 12 0.50 -10.38 10.24
CA GLY A 12 0.36 -10.87 8.88
C GLY A 12 1.57 -11.60 8.29
N ALA A 13 2.74 -11.56 8.93
CA ALA A 13 3.93 -12.29 8.47
C ALA A 13 3.94 -13.75 8.94
N ILE A 14 3.34 -14.05 10.09
CA ILE A 14 3.26 -15.38 10.67
C ILE A 14 1.92 -16.01 10.29
N VAL A 15 1.94 -16.98 9.37
CA VAL A 15 0.72 -17.58 8.77
C VAL A 15 0.46 -19.02 9.22
N LYS A 16 1.33 -19.59 10.08
CA LYS A 16 1.22 -20.98 10.55
C LYS A 16 1.09 -21.02 12.06
N GLY A 17 0.07 -21.72 12.55
CA GLY A 17 -0.21 -21.89 13.97
C GLY A 17 -1.66 -21.59 14.32
N THR A 18 -2.04 -21.81 15.56
CA THR A 18 -3.29 -21.32 16.15
C THR A 18 -3.23 -19.80 16.34
N GLU A 19 -4.37 -19.14 16.47
CA GLU A 19 -4.43 -17.70 16.69
C GLU A 19 -3.59 -17.26 17.91
N ASN A 20 -3.64 -18.01 18.99
CA ASN A 20 -2.84 -17.73 20.19
C ASN A 20 -1.33 -17.88 19.94
N GLU A 21 -0.91 -18.91 19.18
CA GLU A 21 0.50 -19.11 18.84
C GLU A 21 1.01 -17.99 17.93
N ILE A 22 0.19 -17.54 16.98
CA ILE A 22 0.53 -16.42 16.09
C ILE A 22 0.66 -15.13 16.91
N ASN A 23 -0.33 -14.79 17.71
CA ASN A 23 -0.31 -13.57 18.54
C ASN A 23 0.85 -13.60 19.55
N GLN A 24 1.19 -14.75 20.13
CA GLN A 24 2.36 -14.87 21.01
C GLN A 24 3.66 -14.64 20.26
N ALA A 25 3.83 -15.25 19.08
CA ALA A 25 5.03 -15.09 18.30
C ALA A 25 5.20 -13.64 17.77
N GLU A 26 4.12 -12.97 17.39
CA GLU A 26 4.12 -11.56 17.03
C GLU A 26 4.50 -10.69 18.23
N PHE A 27 3.88 -10.92 19.37
CA PHE A 27 4.19 -10.21 20.63
C PHE A 27 5.65 -10.36 21.04
N ASP A 28 6.23 -11.57 20.95
CA ASP A 28 7.64 -11.81 21.27
C ASP A 28 8.59 -10.98 20.38
N ARG A 29 8.23 -10.76 19.11
CA ARG A 29 9.00 -9.91 18.21
C ARG A 29 8.86 -8.44 18.56
N LEU A 30 7.67 -8.00 18.92
CA LEU A 30 7.43 -6.62 19.34
C LEU A 30 8.16 -6.29 20.65
N ILE A 31 8.11 -7.18 21.65
CA ILE A 31 8.89 -7.02 22.89
C ILE A 31 10.38 -6.96 22.60
N SER A 32 10.89 -7.87 21.77
CA SER A 32 12.29 -7.86 21.38
C SER A 32 12.69 -6.55 20.66
N CYS A 33 11.81 -6.04 19.78
CA CYS A 33 11.99 -4.76 19.11
C CYS A 33 12.03 -3.62 20.14
N TYR A 34 11.07 -3.57 21.04
CA TYR A 34 10.99 -2.54 22.10
C TYR A 34 12.23 -2.54 23.00
N MET A 35 12.65 -3.69 23.49
CA MET A 35 13.79 -3.82 24.38
C MET A 35 15.09 -3.37 23.71
N LEU A 36 15.33 -3.78 22.47
CA LEU A 36 16.49 -3.36 21.71
C LEU A 36 16.45 -1.87 21.34
N ALA A 37 15.26 -1.34 21.04
CA ALA A 37 15.08 0.08 20.73
C ALA A 37 15.19 0.98 21.99
N SER A 38 15.03 0.41 23.18
CA SER A 38 15.12 1.08 24.47
C SER A 38 16.50 1.04 25.10
N ASP A 39 17.52 0.47 24.42
CA ASP A 39 18.89 0.42 24.93
C ASP A 39 19.41 1.84 25.19
N PRO A 40 19.77 2.19 26.44
CA PRO A 40 20.26 3.52 26.78
C PRO A 40 21.53 3.93 26.04
N ALA A 41 22.36 2.95 25.60
CA ALA A 41 23.58 3.22 24.87
C ALA A 41 23.30 3.65 23.41
N HIS A 42 22.22 3.11 22.82
CA HIS A 42 21.83 3.40 21.44
C HIS A 42 20.30 3.42 21.31
N PRO A 43 19.63 4.48 21.81
CA PRO A 43 18.17 4.55 21.78
C PRO A 43 17.66 4.80 20.36
N TYR A 44 16.58 4.07 19.99
CA TYR A 44 15.88 4.23 18.71
C TYR A 44 14.40 4.58 18.98
N PRO A 45 14.07 5.83 19.30
CA PRO A 45 12.73 6.24 19.73
C PRO A 45 11.63 5.88 18.71
N TYR A 46 11.92 6.03 17.43
CA TYR A 46 10.99 5.65 16.35
C TYR A 46 10.54 4.19 16.45
N TRP A 47 11.48 3.24 16.61
CA TRP A 47 11.15 1.83 16.73
C TRP A 47 10.54 1.45 18.08
N GLN A 48 10.91 2.18 19.12
CA GLN A 48 10.30 2.06 20.44
C GLN A 48 8.81 2.42 20.37
N ALA A 49 8.45 3.52 19.72
CA ALA A 49 7.08 3.95 19.55
C ALA A 49 6.27 2.99 18.65
N ASN A 50 6.83 2.56 17.53
CA ASN A 50 6.19 1.57 16.66
C ASN A 50 5.87 0.27 17.40
N ALA A 51 6.81 -0.26 18.20
CA ALA A 51 6.59 -1.46 19.00
C ALA A 51 5.48 -1.26 20.03
N LEU A 52 5.47 -0.13 20.76
CA LEU A 52 4.42 0.20 21.74
C LEU A 52 3.04 0.30 21.09
N GLN A 53 2.93 0.95 19.93
CA GLN A 53 1.67 1.08 19.21
C GLN A 53 1.14 -0.28 18.79
N SER A 54 1.98 -1.15 18.19
CA SER A 54 1.54 -2.49 17.79
C SER A 54 1.22 -3.38 18.98
N ILE A 55 1.93 -3.29 20.11
CA ILE A 55 1.57 -3.97 21.35
C ILE A 55 0.21 -3.48 21.84
N SER A 56 -0.07 -2.18 21.80
CA SER A 56 -1.39 -1.63 22.12
C SER A 56 -2.49 -2.27 21.27
N GLU A 57 -2.29 -2.38 19.96
CA GLU A 57 -3.25 -2.96 19.02
C GLU A 57 -3.53 -4.46 19.32
N HIS A 58 -2.52 -5.23 19.72
CA HIS A 58 -2.71 -6.62 20.16
C HIS A 58 -3.51 -6.72 21.47
N LEU A 59 -3.30 -5.79 22.41
CA LEU A 59 -3.98 -5.77 23.69
C LEU A 59 -5.45 -5.32 23.61
N ARG A 60 -5.90 -4.77 22.51
CA ARG A 60 -7.31 -4.42 22.27
C ARG A 60 -8.18 -5.63 21.91
N LYS A 61 -7.58 -6.75 21.53
CA LYS A 61 -8.28 -7.98 21.17
C LYS A 61 -8.61 -8.78 22.44
N GLY A 62 -9.75 -8.55 23.04
CA GLY A 62 -10.26 -9.15 24.28
C GLY A 62 -9.59 -10.41 24.81
N GLU A 63 -9.95 -11.60 24.28
CA GLU A 63 -9.39 -12.89 24.71
C GLU A 63 -7.87 -13.01 24.48
N VAL A 64 -7.38 -12.41 23.37
CA VAL A 64 -5.93 -12.38 23.08
C VAL A 64 -5.18 -11.55 24.11
N SER A 65 -5.74 -10.42 24.53
CA SER A 65 -5.16 -9.57 25.58
C SER A 65 -4.97 -10.33 26.89
N GLU A 66 -6.01 -11.01 27.36
CA GLU A 66 -5.92 -11.81 28.60
C GLU A 66 -4.88 -12.92 28.47
N PHE A 67 -4.85 -13.61 27.33
CA PHE A 67 -3.86 -14.66 27.05
C PHE A 67 -2.43 -14.09 27.06
N LEU A 68 -2.16 -13.00 26.35
CA LEU A 68 -0.84 -12.39 26.27
C LEU A 68 -0.36 -11.88 27.65
N ILE A 69 -1.22 -11.18 28.40
CA ILE A 69 -0.86 -10.66 29.73
C ILE A 69 -0.52 -11.81 30.67
N ARG A 70 -1.34 -12.86 30.71
CA ARG A 70 -1.13 -14.01 31.60
C ARG A 70 0.17 -14.75 31.29
N ASN A 71 0.49 -14.93 30.02
CA ASN A 71 1.66 -15.70 29.59
C ASN A 71 2.97 -14.91 29.60
N ASN A 72 2.89 -13.58 29.66
CA ASN A 72 4.06 -12.69 29.54
C ASN A 72 4.20 -11.71 30.69
N LEU A 73 3.85 -12.12 31.91
CA LEU A 73 3.90 -11.29 33.11
C LEU A 73 5.22 -10.52 33.30
N PRO A 74 6.42 -11.12 33.11
CA PRO A 74 7.67 -10.36 33.24
C PRO A 74 7.81 -9.22 32.21
N ALA A 75 7.38 -9.45 30.96
CA ALA A 75 7.41 -8.45 29.93
C ALA A 75 6.45 -7.29 30.26
N PHE A 76 5.24 -7.58 30.73
CA PHE A 76 4.30 -6.57 31.15
C PHE A 76 4.73 -5.83 32.41
N GLN A 77 5.39 -6.46 33.37
CA GLN A 77 6.01 -5.77 34.51
C GLN A 77 7.08 -4.78 34.07
N TYR A 78 7.85 -5.11 33.04
CA TYR A 78 8.84 -4.21 32.46
C TYR A 78 8.20 -3.06 31.66
N LEU A 79 7.16 -3.33 30.86
CA LEU A 79 6.48 -2.35 30.04
C LEU A 79 5.58 -1.39 30.84
N ASN A 80 4.88 -1.91 31.86
CA ASN A 80 3.88 -1.18 32.64
C ASN A 80 4.53 -0.36 33.76
N ILE A 81 5.33 0.63 33.36
CA ILE A 81 6.07 1.49 34.29
C ILE A 81 5.13 2.30 35.19
N GLU A 82 3.95 2.68 34.68
CA GLU A 82 2.96 3.50 35.37
C GLU A 82 1.98 2.67 36.21
N GLN A 83 2.17 1.35 36.29
CA GLN A 83 1.33 0.41 37.05
C GLN A 83 -0.15 0.51 36.69
N MET A 84 -0.45 0.68 35.41
CA MET A 84 -1.82 0.78 34.93
C MET A 84 -2.55 -0.58 35.04
N PRO A 85 -3.85 -0.57 35.32
CA PRO A 85 -4.66 -1.79 35.30
C PRO A 85 -4.76 -2.37 33.88
N ASN A 86 -4.97 -3.68 33.78
CA ASN A 86 -4.90 -4.41 32.51
C ASN A 86 -5.82 -3.84 31.41
N ASN A 87 -7.01 -3.39 31.77
CA ASN A 87 -7.96 -2.80 30.83
C ASN A 87 -7.54 -1.42 30.27
N LEU A 88 -6.55 -0.77 30.86
CA LEU A 88 -6.02 0.52 30.41
C LEU A 88 -4.62 0.40 29.80
N LEU A 89 -4.00 -0.79 29.78
CA LEU A 89 -2.65 -0.98 29.24
C LEU A 89 -2.55 -0.61 27.77
N ALA A 90 -3.53 -1.01 26.97
CA ALA A 90 -3.56 -0.67 25.54
C ALA A 90 -3.53 0.85 25.33
N GLY A 91 -4.39 1.59 26.00
CA GLY A 91 -4.42 3.05 25.94
C GLY A 91 -3.13 3.70 26.43
N ASN A 92 -2.56 3.19 27.53
CA ASN A 92 -1.28 3.67 28.04
C ASN A 92 -0.14 3.52 27.02
N PHE A 93 -0.03 2.35 26.38
CA PHE A 93 1.01 2.11 25.40
C PHE A 93 0.79 2.95 24.11
N ALA A 94 -0.45 3.12 23.68
CA ALA A 94 -0.79 4.02 22.57
C ALA A 94 -0.42 5.48 22.89
N GLN A 95 -0.72 5.96 24.11
CA GLN A 95 -0.36 7.31 24.55
C GLN A 95 1.15 7.53 24.58
N ARG A 96 1.89 6.54 25.08
CA ARG A 96 3.36 6.61 25.11
C ARG A 96 3.95 6.64 23.70
N ALA A 97 3.41 5.81 22.80
CA ALA A 97 3.80 5.83 21.39
C ALA A 97 3.53 7.20 20.75
N LEU A 98 2.34 7.77 20.97
CA LEU A 98 1.96 9.10 20.51
C LEU A 98 2.93 10.18 20.99
N ASN A 99 3.27 10.18 22.28
CA ASN A 99 4.21 11.14 22.85
C ASN A 99 5.59 11.07 22.20
N ILE A 100 6.08 9.86 21.91
CA ILE A 100 7.37 9.66 21.26
C ILE A 100 7.30 10.11 19.79
N PHE A 101 6.28 9.72 19.01
CA PHE A 101 6.13 10.13 17.62
C PHE A 101 5.97 11.65 17.48
N SER A 102 5.18 12.27 18.34
CA SER A 102 5.02 13.72 18.39
C SER A 102 6.34 14.43 18.66
N SER A 103 7.12 13.93 19.61
CA SER A 103 8.45 14.48 19.94
C SER A 103 9.46 14.23 18.82
N TYR A 104 9.32 13.12 18.08
CA TYR A 104 10.14 12.80 16.92
C TYR A 104 9.80 13.66 15.70
N GLY A 105 8.58 14.20 15.65
CA GLY A 105 8.10 15.07 14.58
C GLY A 105 7.58 14.32 13.34
N ASP A 106 7.26 13.03 13.45
CA ASP A 106 6.66 12.27 12.36
C ASP A 106 5.14 12.47 12.36
N VAL A 107 4.66 13.26 11.40
CA VAL A 107 3.25 13.64 11.26
C VAL A 107 2.35 12.42 11.02
N TYR A 108 2.78 11.50 10.16
CA TYR A 108 1.97 10.33 9.77
C TYR A 108 1.86 9.33 10.93
N GLN A 109 2.98 9.06 11.59
CA GLN A 109 2.98 8.17 12.75
C GLN A 109 2.24 8.78 13.94
N THR A 110 2.35 10.09 14.14
CA THR A 110 1.57 10.82 15.17
C THR A 110 0.07 10.69 14.92
N ALA A 111 -0.38 10.87 13.67
CA ALA A 111 -1.78 10.68 13.31
C ALA A 111 -2.23 9.22 13.46
N GLY A 112 -1.39 8.26 13.07
CA GLY A 112 -1.63 6.83 13.26
C GLY A 112 -1.77 6.46 14.74
N ALA A 113 -0.89 7.00 15.60
CA ALA A 113 -0.94 6.77 17.05
C ALA A 113 -2.18 7.40 17.71
N ASN A 114 -2.59 8.61 17.27
CA ASN A 114 -3.85 9.22 17.70
C ASN A 114 -5.05 8.34 17.31
N ARG A 115 -5.05 7.75 16.10
CA ARG A 115 -6.09 6.80 15.70
C ARG A 115 -6.11 5.57 16.60
N THR A 116 -4.94 4.95 16.89
CA THR A 116 -4.86 3.79 17.78
C THR A 116 -5.34 4.14 19.19
N LEU A 117 -4.99 5.32 19.71
CA LEU A 117 -5.44 5.79 21.02
C LEU A 117 -6.97 6.02 21.03
N ALA A 118 -7.53 6.59 19.97
CA ALA A 118 -8.97 6.74 19.82
C ALA A 118 -9.71 5.40 19.84
N GLU A 119 -9.11 4.38 19.24
CA GLU A 119 -9.65 3.02 19.29
C GLU A 119 -9.61 2.42 20.69
N CYS A 120 -8.59 2.74 21.50
CA CYS A 120 -8.55 2.36 22.90
C CYS A 120 -9.65 3.06 23.73
N PHE A 121 -9.92 4.34 23.48
CA PHE A 121 -11.04 5.07 24.10
C PHE A 121 -12.40 4.51 23.67
N TRP A 122 -12.53 4.14 22.40
CA TRP A 122 -13.72 3.45 21.90
C TRP A 122 -14.02 2.16 22.67
N ASP A 123 -13.00 1.34 22.93
CA ASP A 123 -13.16 0.05 23.60
C ASP A 123 -13.66 0.19 25.07
N ILE A 124 -13.41 1.33 25.69
CA ILE A 124 -13.93 1.67 27.03
C ILE A 124 -15.14 2.60 26.99
N HIS A 125 -15.73 2.82 25.80
CA HIS A 125 -16.91 3.66 25.56
C HIS A 125 -16.72 5.15 25.88
N ASP A 126 -15.49 5.64 25.94
CA ASP A 126 -15.18 7.08 26.03
C ASP A 126 -15.14 7.72 24.64
N TYR A 127 -16.33 7.93 24.09
CA TYR A 127 -16.48 8.46 22.73
C TYR A 127 -16.00 9.89 22.60
N SER A 128 -16.05 10.68 23.68
CA SER A 128 -15.54 12.07 23.67
C SER A 128 -14.05 12.10 23.44
N SER A 129 -13.28 11.37 24.24
CA SER A 129 -11.83 11.30 24.06
C SER A 129 -11.42 10.65 22.73
N ALA A 130 -12.22 9.68 22.26
CA ALA A 130 -12.01 9.08 20.93
C ALA A 130 -12.15 10.13 19.81
N LEU A 131 -13.19 11.00 19.87
CA LEU A 131 -13.38 12.09 18.91
C LEU A 131 -12.24 13.10 18.95
N ASP A 132 -11.79 13.48 20.13
CA ASP A 132 -10.68 14.43 20.28
C ASP A 132 -9.41 13.89 19.63
N CYS A 133 -9.04 12.64 19.89
CA CYS A 133 -7.89 11.99 19.28
C CYS A 133 -8.00 11.94 17.75
N LEU A 134 -9.17 11.55 17.20
CA LEU A 134 -9.38 11.47 15.75
C LEU A 134 -9.36 12.85 15.08
N ASN A 135 -9.88 13.89 15.76
CA ASN A 135 -9.83 15.26 15.26
C ASN A 135 -8.39 15.80 15.29
N HIS A 136 -7.61 15.52 16.32
CA HIS A 136 -6.19 15.83 16.36
C HIS A 136 -5.43 15.14 15.22
N ALA A 137 -5.71 13.86 14.96
CA ALA A 137 -5.09 13.14 13.86
C ALA A 137 -5.30 13.79 12.49
N LEU A 138 -6.46 14.42 12.24
CA LEU A 138 -6.77 15.07 10.97
C LEU A 138 -6.33 16.52 10.86
N ASN A 139 -6.39 17.28 11.98
CA ASN A 139 -6.35 18.73 11.92
C ASN A 139 -5.02 19.34 12.37
N ASP A 140 -4.20 18.61 13.13
CA ASP A 140 -2.94 19.14 13.67
C ASP A 140 -1.92 19.45 12.59
N ASN A 141 -1.94 18.69 11.47
CA ASN A 141 -1.02 18.93 10.38
C ASN A 141 -1.65 18.60 9.01
N LYS A 142 -1.70 19.60 8.12
CA LYS A 142 -2.24 19.43 6.77
C LYS A 142 -1.48 18.42 5.90
N ALA A 143 -0.22 18.09 6.23
CA ALA A 143 0.54 17.09 5.50
C ALA A 143 -0.14 15.70 5.50
N ILE A 144 -1.03 15.44 6.48
CA ILE A 144 -1.81 14.20 6.54
C ILE A 144 -2.66 13.94 5.28
N GLU A 145 -3.06 15.01 4.56
CA GLU A 145 -3.82 14.90 3.32
C GLU A 145 -3.06 14.14 2.21
N GLN A 146 -1.74 14.04 2.32
CA GLN A 146 -0.90 13.27 1.40
C GLN A 146 -0.93 11.77 1.67
N ALA A 147 -1.54 11.33 2.77
CA ALA A 147 -1.71 9.92 3.14
C ALA A 147 -3.20 9.52 3.07
N PRO A 148 -3.80 9.37 1.88
CA PRO A 148 -5.24 9.17 1.71
C PRO A 148 -5.77 7.92 2.41
N ASP A 149 -4.99 6.84 2.49
CA ASP A 149 -5.39 5.61 3.17
C ASP A 149 -5.47 5.82 4.70
N LEU A 150 -4.56 6.60 5.29
CA LEU A 150 -4.61 6.96 6.70
C LEU A 150 -5.80 7.89 6.98
N VAL A 151 -6.01 8.91 6.15
CA VAL A 151 -7.18 9.80 6.25
C VAL A 151 -8.48 9.00 6.13
N ALA A 152 -8.57 8.06 5.19
CA ALA A 152 -9.72 7.20 5.04
C ALA A 152 -10.00 6.38 6.31
N SER A 153 -8.96 5.76 6.90
CA SER A 153 -9.11 4.98 8.13
C SER A 153 -9.56 5.84 9.34
N ILE A 154 -9.06 7.08 9.45
CA ILE A 154 -9.50 8.01 10.50
C ILE A 154 -10.95 8.43 10.27
N ARG A 155 -11.36 8.72 9.02
CA ARG A 155 -12.74 9.07 8.67
C ARG A 155 -13.72 7.94 8.93
N GLU A 156 -13.33 6.70 8.68
CA GLU A 156 -14.09 5.52 9.04
C GLU A 156 -14.35 5.47 10.55
N ARG A 157 -13.31 5.68 11.38
CA ARG A 157 -13.45 5.69 12.83
C ARG A 157 -14.33 6.84 13.33
N LEU A 158 -14.17 8.05 12.78
CA LEU A 158 -15.05 9.17 13.07
C LEU A 158 -16.53 8.85 12.76
N CYS A 159 -16.79 8.23 11.61
CA CYS A 159 -18.15 7.79 11.26
C CYS A 159 -18.73 6.86 12.33
N LEU A 160 -17.96 5.88 12.80
CA LEU A 160 -18.41 4.94 13.83
C LEU A 160 -18.64 5.63 15.18
N VAL A 161 -17.72 6.50 15.61
CA VAL A 161 -17.85 7.22 16.90
C VAL A 161 -19.05 8.17 16.88
N TYR A 162 -19.25 8.93 15.81
CA TYR A 162 -20.42 9.78 15.65
C TYR A 162 -21.75 8.98 15.63
N SER A 163 -21.71 7.81 15.01
CA SER A 163 -22.88 6.91 15.02
C SER A 163 -23.18 6.41 16.44
N ALA A 164 -22.16 6.12 17.25
CA ALA A 164 -22.35 5.65 18.64
C ALA A 164 -22.93 6.73 19.58
N ILE A 165 -22.69 8.00 19.29
CA ILE A 165 -23.28 9.14 20.05
C ILE A 165 -24.54 9.70 19.40
N ASP A 166 -25.10 9.00 18.40
CA ASP A 166 -26.33 9.34 17.67
C ASP A 166 -26.25 10.66 16.87
N ASP A 167 -25.03 11.13 16.53
CA ASP A 167 -24.83 12.25 15.61
C ASP A 167 -24.79 11.74 14.15
N LYS A 168 -25.99 11.51 13.61
CA LYS A 168 -26.15 10.98 12.26
C LYS A 168 -25.55 11.90 11.20
N GLN A 169 -25.65 13.23 11.38
CA GLN A 169 -25.14 14.19 10.39
C GLN A 169 -23.63 14.07 10.22
N GLN A 170 -22.89 14.06 11.31
CA GLN A 170 -21.44 13.92 11.29
C GLN A 170 -21.00 12.51 10.88
N SER A 171 -21.75 11.49 11.28
CA SER A 171 -21.51 10.11 10.84
C SER A 171 -21.62 9.99 9.32
N ASP A 172 -22.73 10.45 8.71
CA ASP A 172 -22.94 10.42 7.25
C ASP A 172 -21.89 11.26 6.50
N TYR A 173 -21.52 12.43 7.02
CA TYR A 173 -20.48 13.27 6.45
C TYR A 173 -19.12 12.54 6.38
N ASN A 174 -18.66 11.96 7.48
CA ASN A 174 -17.38 11.25 7.53
C ASN A 174 -17.41 9.96 6.70
N ARG A 175 -18.55 9.25 6.68
CA ARG A 175 -18.76 8.07 5.86
C ARG A 175 -18.62 8.37 4.37
N ASN A 176 -19.24 9.47 3.89
CA ASN A 176 -19.17 9.85 2.48
C ASN A 176 -17.73 10.16 2.05
N ILE A 177 -16.97 10.88 2.89
CA ILE A 177 -15.55 11.14 2.63
C ILE A 177 -14.74 9.84 2.60
N TYR A 178 -14.96 8.94 3.55
CA TYR A 178 -14.31 7.63 3.61
C TYR A 178 -14.56 6.82 2.33
N LEU A 179 -15.83 6.73 1.88
CA LEU A 179 -16.18 5.99 0.67
C LEU A 179 -15.56 6.60 -0.59
N ASP A 180 -15.55 7.93 -0.71
CA ASP A 180 -14.90 8.63 -1.83
C ASP A 180 -13.39 8.38 -1.88
N LEU A 181 -12.72 8.40 -0.73
CA LEU A 181 -11.29 8.09 -0.63
C LEU A 181 -11.00 6.61 -0.97
N GLN A 182 -11.84 5.69 -0.51
CA GLN A 182 -11.71 4.27 -0.85
C GLN A 182 -11.89 4.00 -2.34
N ASP A 183 -12.88 4.62 -2.97
CA ASP A 183 -13.13 4.44 -4.40
C ASP A 183 -11.97 4.98 -5.23
N ARG A 184 -11.36 6.11 -4.84
CA ARG A 184 -10.16 6.66 -5.49
C ARG A 184 -8.97 5.72 -5.34
N SER A 185 -8.68 5.27 -4.13
CA SER A 185 -7.57 4.35 -3.87
C SER A 185 -7.74 3.02 -4.64
N ARG A 186 -8.97 2.54 -4.78
CA ARG A 186 -9.27 1.36 -5.60
C ARG A 186 -9.05 1.60 -7.09
N GLN A 187 -9.50 2.74 -7.61
CA GLN A 187 -9.28 3.13 -9.01
C GLN A 187 -7.80 3.29 -9.32
N ASP A 188 -7.05 3.99 -8.47
CA ASP A 188 -5.60 4.21 -8.64
C ASP A 188 -4.86 2.87 -8.66
N ARG A 189 -5.15 1.95 -7.73
CA ARG A 189 -4.56 0.60 -7.71
C ARG A 189 -4.89 -0.22 -8.96
N GLN A 190 -6.13 -0.12 -9.48
CA GLN A 190 -6.49 -0.81 -10.72
C GLN A 190 -5.76 -0.25 -11.93
N LEU A 191 -5.56 1.07 -11.98
CA LEU A 191 -4.82 1.73 -13.07
C LEU A 191 -3.33 1.39 -13.00
N GLU A 192 -2.73 1.38 -11.81
CA GLU A 192 -1.34 0.95 -11.59
C GLU A 192 -1.13 -0.52 -11.99
N ALA A 193 -2.06 -1.41 -11.61
CA ALA A 193 -2.01 -2.82 -11.99
C ALA A 193 -2.12 -3.01 -13.52
N ARG A 194 -2.98 -2.24 -14.20
CA ARG A 194 -3.07 -2.26 -15.66
C ARG A 194 -1.80 -1.73 -16.33
N ALA A 195 -1.26 -0.61 -15.84
CA ALA A 195 -0.01 -0.06 -16.35
C ALA A 195 1.16 -1.05 -16.18
N ALA A 196 1.27 -1.68 -15.02
CA ALA A 196 2.29 -2.71 -14.75
C ALA A 196 2.14 -3.92 -15.70
N ALA A 197 0.91 -4.38 -15.93
CA ALA A 197 0.65 -5.48 -16.87
C ALA A 197 1.01 -5.12 -18.33
N LEU A 198 0.77 -3.87 -18.75
CA LEU A 198 1.17 -3.38 -20.07
C LEU A 198 2.69 -3.27 -20.20
N ASP A 199 3.39 -2.78 -19.18
CA ASP A 199 4.85 -2.71 -19.16
C ASP A 199 5.48 -4.12 -19.19
N GLU A 200 4.93 -5.09 -18.48
CA GLU A 200 5.36 -6.48 -18.51
C GLU A 200 5.18 -7.11 -19.90
N ASN A 201 4.01 -6.90 -20.52
CA ASN A 201 3.74 -7.38 -21.88
C ASN A 201 4.68 -6.74 -22.91
N ALA A 202 4.96 -5.45 -22.81
CA ALA A 202 5.92 -4.75 -23.67
C ALA A 202 7.35 -5.30 -23.51
N GLN A 203 7.76 -5.61 -22.27
CA GLN A 203 9.06 -6.21 -22.01
C GLN A 203 9.16 -7.62 -22.59
N GLN A 204 8.14 -8.47 -22.44
CA GLN A 204 8.09 -9.81 -23.02
C GLN A 204 8.16 -9.75 -24.55
N LEU A 205 7.45 -8.80 -25.18
CA LEU A 205 7.47 -8.59 -26.62
C LEU A 205 8.88 -8.21 -27.12
N ASN A 206 9.57 -7.31 -26.41
CA ASN A 206 10.93 -6.90 -26.72
C ASN A 206 11.92 -8.07 -26.65
N VAL A 207 11.79 -8.96 -25.66
CA VAL A 207 12.59 -10.19 -25.54
C VAL A 207 12.33 -11.14 -26.71
N MET A 208 11.07 -11.31 -27.09
CA MET A 208 10.71 -12.14 -28.26
C MET A 208 11.29 -11.58 -29.57
N ILE A 209 11.21 -10.27 -29.79
CA ILE A 209 11.81 -9.63 -30.95
C ILE A 209 13.32 -9.84 -30.97
N ALA A 210 14.01 -9.63 -29.85
CA ALA A 210 15.44 -9.84 -29.73
C ALA A 210 15.84 -11.29 -30.04
N ALA A 211 15.07 -12.28 -29.57
CA ALA A 211 15.31 -13.69 -29.87
C ALA A 211 15.15 -14.01 -31.36
N VAL A 212 14.14 -13.44 -32.03
CA VAL A 212 13.93 -13.64 -33.46
C VAL A 212 15.06 -12.99 -34.28
N VAL A 213 15.49 -11.78 -33.91
CA VAL A 213 16.63 -11.11 -34.54
C VAL A 213 17.91 -11.95 -34.39
N ALA A 214 18.18 -12.47 -33.19
CA ALA A 214 19.33 -13.35 -32.95
C ALA A 214 19.32 -14.60 -33.82
N MET A 215 18.14 -15.24 -33.99
CA MET A 215 18.00 -16.40 -34.88
C MET A 215 18.27 -16.04 -36.36
N ILE A 216 17.81 -14.90 -36.83
CA ILE A 216 18.09 -14.46 -38.20
C ILE A 216 19.58 -14.23 -38.42
N VAL A 217 20.25 -13.57 -37.47
CA VAL A 217 21.71 -13.37 -37.52
C VAL A 217 22.44 -14.72 -37.57
N LEU A 218 22.00 -15.68 -36.76
CA LEU A 218 22.59 -17.03 -36.77
C LEU A 218 22.44 -17.72 -38.13
N VAL A 219 21.26 -17.62 -38.75
CA VAL A 219 21.04 -18.16 -40.10
C VAL A 219 21.92 -17.48 -41.13
N VAL A 220 22.06 -16.16 -41.11
CA VAL A 220 22.95 -15.42 -42.01
C VAL A 220 24.40 -15.87 -41.86
N VAL A 221 24.85 -16.05 -40.61
CA VAL A 221 26.21 -16.56 -40.32
C VAL A 221 26.39 -17.97 -40.85
N LEU A 222 25.42 -18.86 -40.65
CA LEU A 222 25.46 -20.21 -41.18
C LEU A 222 25.52 -20.22 -42.72
N LEU A 223 24.72 -19.39 -43.39
CA LEU A 223 24.75 -19.24 -44.85
C LEU A 223 26.11 -18.72 -45.33
N TYR A 224 26.69 -17.74 -44.62
CA TYR A 224 28.03 -17.22 -44.92
C TYR A 224 29.10 -18.31 -44.77
N VAL A 225 29.07 -19.05 -43.68
CA VAL A 225 30.02 -20.17 -43.43
C VAL A 225 29.87 -21.25 -44.52
N PHE A 226 28.62 -21.56 -44.88
CA PHE A 226 28.33 -22.53 -45.96
C PHE A 226 28.82 -22.06 -47.33
N ASP A 227 28.61 -20.77 -47.66
CA ASP A 227 29.13 -20.19 -48.92
C ASP A 227 30.68 -20.17 -48.93
N HIS A 228 31.29 -19.83 -47.79
CA HIS A 228 32.74 -19.86 -47.63
C HIS A 228 33.30 -21.28 -47.76
N MET A 229 32.63 -22.29 -47.16
CA MET A 229 33.00 -23.70 -47.35
C MET A 229 32.78 -24.17 -48.79
N LYS A 230 31.72 -23.71 -49.48
CA LYS A 230 31.42 -23.98 -50.89
C LYS A 230 32.57 -23.48 -51.77
N ARG A 231 33.06 -22.28 -51.57
CA ARG A 231 34.24 -21.71 -52.32
C ARG A 231 35.48 -22.55 -52.15
N LYS A 232 35.67 -23.20 -51.00
CA LYS A 232 36.80 -24.09 -50.70
C LYS A 232 36.68 -25.53 -51.28
N LYS A 233 35.44 -26.03 -51.50
CA LYS A 233 35.15 -27.42 -51.90
C LYS A 233 34.46 -27.57 -53.26
N MET A 234 34.40 -26.55 -54.11
CA MET A 234 33.67 -26.62 -55.37
C MET A 234 34.33 -27.47 -56.46
N LYS A 235 33.85 -28.68 -56.56
CA LYS A 235 33.42 -29.28 -57.84
C LYS A 235 32.24 -30.20 -57.51
N ASN A 236 31.08 -29.86 -58.06
CA ASN A 236 29.85 -30.67 -58.22
C ASN A 236 28.68 -30.51 -57.20
N GLN A 237 27.63 -29.96 -57.73
CA GLN A 237 26.20 -30.27 -57.63
C GLN A 237 25.35 -29.74 -56.43
N SER A 238 24.32 -28.97 -56.81
CA SER A 238 23.04 -28.79 -56.13
C SER A 238 23.03 -28.26 -54.70
N MET A 239 23.67 -27.13 -54.46
CA MET A 239 23.58 -26.40 -53.16
C MET A 239 22.33 -25.48 -53.11
N ASP A 240 21.77 -25.09 -54.25
CA ASP A 240 20.59 -24.21 -54.29
C ASP A 240 19.31 -24.93 -53.78
N GLU A 241 19.20 -26.25 -53.97
CA GLU A 241 18.09 -27.04 -53.46
C GLU A 241 18.09 -27.20 -51.93
N LEU A 242 19.29 -27.18 -51.28
CA LEU A 242 19.44 -27.30 -49.84
C LEU A 242 19.22 -25.94 -49.13
N LEU A 243 19.39 -24.81 -49.83
CA LEU A 243 19.23 -23.45 -49.25
C LEU A 243 17.80 -22.89 -49.39
N ALA A 244 16.96 -23.47 -50.26
CA ALA A 244 15.58 -23.04 -50.45
C ALA A 244 14.76 -23.07 -49.15
N PRO A 245 14.80 -24.14 -48.30
CA PRO A 245 14.04 -24.16 -47.03
C PRO A 245 14.52 -23.11 -46.03
N LEU A 246 15.82 -22.75 -46.04
CA LEU A 246 16.40 -21.75 -45.17
C LEU A 246 16.03 -20.32 -45.57
N ARG A 247 15.90 -20.04 -46.89
CA ARG A 247 15.40 -18.77 -47.40
C ARG A 247 13.91 -18.59 -47.03
N GLU A 248 13.12 -19.61 -47.22
CA GLU A 248 11.69 -19.63 -46.88
C GLU A 248 11.46 -19.41 -45.36
N TRP A 249 12.31 -20.02 -44.52
CA TRP A 249 12.28 -19.84 -43.10
C TRP A 249 12.71 -18.41 -42.68
N SER A 250 13.75 -17.84 -43.35
CA SER A 250 14.19 -16.46 -43.13
C SER A 250 13.12 -15.44 -43.49
N GLU A 251 12.42 -15.61 -44.60
CA GLU A 251 11.30 -14.75 -45.01
C GLU A 251 10.11 -14.88 -44.05
N SER A 252 9.79 -16.08 -43.59
CA SER A 252 8.75 -16.33 -42.59
C SER A 252 9.05 -15.62 -41.27
N ASN A 253 10.31 -15.66 -40.79
CA ASN A 253 10.72 -14.98 -39.56
C ASN A 253 10.72 -13.47 -39.68
N THR A 254 11.11 -12.92 -40.83
CA THR A 254 11.03 -11.49 -41.10
C THR A 254 9.57 -11.00 -41.03
N LYS A 255 8.64 -11.82 -41.54
CA LYS A 255 7.21 -11.52 -41.46
C LYS A 255 6.71 -11.51 -40.02
N LYS A 256 7.14 -12.50 -39.20
CA LYS A 256 6.83 -12.55 -37.76
C LYS A 256 7.40 -11.36 -36.98
N ILE A 257 8.58 -10.87 -37.32
CA ILE A 257 9.16 -9.67 -36.69
C ILE A 257 8.29 -8.45 -36.98
N ASN A 258 7.84 -8.27 -38.21
CA ASN A 258 6.98 -7.15 -38.55
C ASN A 258 5.64 -7.23 -37.81
N GLU A 259 5.02 -8.41 -37.75
CA GLU A 259 3.79 -8.63 -36.97
C GLU A 259 3.98 -8.35 -35.47
N LEU A 260 5.16 -8.66 -34.91
CA LEU A 260 5.48 -8.35 -33.52
C LEU A 260 5.73 -6.86 -33.29
N LYS A 261 6.33 -6.16 -34.26
CA LYS A 261 6.49 -4.70 -34.20
C LYS A 261 5.14 -3.97 -34.23
N ASP A 262 4.24 -4.41 -35.11
CA ASP A 262 2.90 -3.84 -35.20
C ASP A 262 2.14 -4.01 -33.88
N LYS A 263 2.25 -5.20 -33.24
CA LYS A 263 1.69 -5.43 -31.90
C LYS A 263 2.34 -4.57 -30.81
N GLN A 264 3.64 -4.31 -30.92
CA GLN A 264 4.33 -3.44 -29.99
C GLN A 264 3.83 -1.98 -30.09
N GLU A 265 3.58 -1.49 -31.32
CA GLU A 265 2.98 -0.15 -31.54
C GLU A 265 1.56 -0.10 -30.98
N GLU A 266 0.74 -1.14 -31.20
CA GLU A 266 -0.62 -1.23 -30.65
C GLU A 266 -0.63 -1.18 -29.12
N VAL A 267 0.24 -1.96 -28.46
CA VAL A 267 0.39 -1.94 -26.98
C VAL A 267 0.89 -0.58 -26.49
N GLN A 268 1.79 0.07 -27.21
CA GLN A 268 2.27 1.40 -26.87
C GLN A 268 1.17 2.46 -26.97
N ASP A 269 0.32 2.34 -27.97
CA ASP A 269 -0.83 3.24 -28.16
C ASP A 269 -1.89 3.01 -27.07
N GLU A 270 -2.17 1.75 -26.69
CA GLU A 270 -3.04 1.45 -25.54
C GLU A 270 -2.49 2.04 -24.24
N LEU A 271 -1.19 1.96 -24.04
CA LEU A 271 -0.52 2.54 -22.87
C LEU A 271 -0.68 4.07 -22.84
N ASN A 272 -0.53 4.72 -23.98
CA ASN A 272 -0.72 6.16 -24.10
C ASN A 272 -2.18 6.58 -23.86
N VAL A 273 -3.14 5.82 -24.39
CA VAL A 273 -4.58 6.03 -24.14
C VAL A 273 -4.91 5.85 -22.66
N THR A 274 -4.34 4.83 -22.04
CA THR A 274 -4.54 4.58 -20.60
C THR A 274 -3.99 5.72 -19.75
N ARG A 275 -2.81 6.25 -20.09
CA ARG A 275 -2.22 7.44 -19.42
C ARG A 275 -3.12 8.67 -19.56
N LEU A 276 -3.65 8.92 -20.74
CA LEU A 276 -4.60 10.03 -20.98
C LEU A 276 -5.88 9.87 -20.15
N HIS A 277 -6.42 8.65 -20.05
CA HIS A 277 -7.57 8.37 -19.19
C HIS A 277 -7.30 8.61 -17.71
N ILE A 278 -6.10 8.27 -17.23
CA ILE A 278 -5.67 8.56 -15.87
C ILE A 278 -5.64 10.08 -15.61
N GLU A 279 -5.07 10.85 -16.53
CA GLU A 279 -5.01 12.31 -16.42
C GLU A 279 -6.41 12.94 -16.47
N GLU A 280 -7.27 12.45 -17.36
CA GLU A 280 -8.66 12.93 -17.46
C GLU A 280 -9.47 12.61 -16.21
N ASN A 281 -9.32 11.42 -15.64
CA ASN A 281 -9.96 11.04 -14.37
C ASN A 281 -9.44 11.88 -13.20
N LYS A 282 -8.13 12.17 -13.13
CA LYS A 282 -7.58 13.11 -12.15
C LYS A 282 -8.22 14.50 -12.29
N LYS A 283 -8.37 15.00 -13.51
CA LYS A 283 -9.00 16.28 -13.78
C LYS A 283 -10.48 16.30 -13.38
N ARG A 284 -11.25 15.26 -13.75
CA ARG A 284 -12.66 15.12 -13.36
C ARG A 284 -12.84 15.05 -11.84
N ASN A 285 -11.94 14.35 -11.15
CA ASN A 285 -11.94 14.28 -9.69
C ASN A 285 -11.68 15.65 -9.04
N LEU A 286 -10.77 16.45 -9.60
CA LEU A 286 -10.53 17.82 -9.15
C LEU A 286 -11.75 18.73 -9.39
N GLU A 287 -12.40 18.59 -10.54
CA GLU A 287 -13.64 19.34 -10.86
C GLU A 287 -14.81 18.94 -9.97
N GLN A 288 -14.96 17.66 -9.64
CA GLN A 288 -15.97 17.19 -8.70
C GLN A 288 -15.74 17.71 -7.27
N ARG A 289 -14.46 17.72 -6.82
CA ARG A 289 -14.08 18.35 -5.53
C ARG A 289 -14.42 19.82 -5.48
N ALA A 290 -14.14 20.54 -6.56
CA ALA A 290 -14.50 21.96 -6.65
C ALA A 290 -16.02 22.18 -6.61
N LYS A 291 -16.80 21.33 -7.29
CA LYS A 291 -18.27 21.37 -7.26
C LYS A 291 -18.83 21.06 -5.87
N ILE A 292 -18.31 20.04 -5.19
CA ILE A 292 -18.73 19.66 -3.82
C ILE A 292 -18.38 20.78 -2.84
N SER A 293 -17.19 21.38 -2.96
CA SER A 293 -16.79 22.54 -2.15
C SER A 293 -17.71 23.74 -2.38
N LEU A 294 -18.10 23.97 -3.64
CA LEU A 294 -19.05 25.04 -3.99
C LEU A 294 -20.45 24.77 -3.39
N VAL A 295 -20.97 23.56 -3.54
CA VAL A 295 -22.25 23.16 -2.95
C VAL A 295 -22.23 23.33 -1.45
N ASN A 296 -21.19 22.85 -0.77
CA ASN A 296 -21.04 22.99 0.69
C ASN A 296 -20.90 24.46 1.16
N SER A 297 -20.39 25.35 0.29
CA SER A 297 -20.32 26.78 0.60
C SER A 297 -21.65 27.50 0.37
N ILE A 298 -22.51 26.99 -0.50
CA ILE A 298 -23.81 27.60 -0.84
C ILE A 298 -24.93 27.06 0.06
N THR A 299 -24.88 25.82 0.49
CA THR A 299 -25.91 25.18 1.35
C THR A 299 -26.23 26.00 2.61
N PRO A 300 -25.26 26.55 3.37
CA PRO A 300 -25.56 27.39 4.53
C PRO A 300 -26.25 28.71 4.19
N PHE A 301 -26.09 29.20 2.96
CA PHE A 301 -26.78 30.41 2.49
C PHE A 301 -28.25 30.10 2.11
N ILE A 302 -28.48 28.95 1.51
CA ILE A 302 -29.85 28.51 1.16
C ILE A 302 -30.64 28.17 2.41
N ASP A 303 -30.05 27.50 3.40
CA ASP A 303 -30.70 27.24 4.69
C ASP A 303 -31.08 28.50 5.45
N ARG A 304 -30.22 29.56 5.40
CA ARG A 304 -30.58 30.86 5.96
C ARG A 304 -31.79 31.52 5.26
N MET A 305 -31.86 31.42 3.92
CA MET A 305 -32.95 31.99 3.17
C MET A 305 -34.28 31.23 3.37
N ILE A 306 -34.26 29.96 3.70
CA ILE A 306 -35.46 29.15 3.97
C ILE A 306 -36.00 29.39 5.39
N HIS A 307 -35.14 29.86 6.32
CA HIS A 307 -35.54 30.15 7.71
C HIS A 307 -35.92 31.62 7.97
N GLU A 308 -35.79 32.52 6.97
CA GLU A 308 -36.24 33.91 7.03
C GLU A 308 -37.53 34.18 6.25
N VAL A 309 -38.23 33.14 5.79
CA VAL A 309 -39.61 33.18 5.27
C VAL A 309 -40.50 32.35 6.19
#